data_b46516f7180ac57f188da4f34d19d182
#
_entry.id   b46516f7180ac57f188da4f34d19d182
#
_cell.length_a   1.000
_cell.length_b   1.000
_cell.length_c   1.000
_cell.angle_alpha   90.00
_cell.angle_beta   90.00
_cell.angle_gamma   90.00
#
_symmetry.space_group_name_H-M   'P 1'
#
loop_
_entity.id
_entity.type
_entity.pdbx_description
1 polymer ?
#
loop_
_entity_poly.entity_id
_entity_poly.type
_entity_poly.pdbx_seq_one_letter_code
_entity_poly.pdbx_strand_id
1 'polypeptide(L)'
;GKPMLWHLINRLRQTSGIDEISVAKSILKENDVIENFCKSEKLFCYRGSEEDVLTRTLESLEAHDADVGVIVYGDNPLVDPVVVDEVIDFYKVNREYDWVGNDLLTTFPAGMEVEVFNIGALLDSSNRETDPSIREHGTLHIRQNPNTYSLWNIEAEGVRRRPDLHLGVDVGEDLEVVRMIMKHFSNGAVFRLEDIIEYLDRNPQLPLRNRNVHRRWRKYRQSL
;
A
#
# COMPACT_ATOMS: atom_id res chain seq x y z
N GLY A 1 -21.33 6.99 6.53
CA GLY A 1 -20.21 6.95 5.61
C GLY A 1 -19.80 5.52 5.32
N LYS A 2 -18.92 5.31 4.36
CA LYS A 2 -18.36 4.00 4.04
C LYS A 2 -17.10 3.74 4.90
N PRO A 3 -16.76 2.47 5.20
CA PRO A 3 -15.49 2.13 5.86
C PRO A 3 -14.27 2.60 5.05
N MET A 4 -13.14 2.83 5.70
CA MET A 4 -11.87 3.23 5.05
C MET A 4 -11.45 2.21 3.98
N LEU A 5 -11.50 0.92 4.30
CA LEU A 5 -11.21 -0.17 3.36
C LEU A 5 -12.10 -0.13 2.09
N TRP A 6 -13.35 0.31 2.20
CA TRP A 6 -14.22 0.49 1.03
C TRP A 6 -13.65 1.52 0.04
N HIS A 7 -13.11 2.63 0.56
CA HIS A 7 -12.53 3.68 -0.28
C HIS A 7 -11.29 3.16 -1.01
N LEU A 8 -10.40 2.46 -0.29
CA LEU A 8 -9.23 1.82 -0.88
C LEU A 8 -9.62 0.85 -2.00
N ILE A 9 -10.50 -0.13 -1.72
CA ILE A 9 -10.93 -1.12 -2.70
C ILE A 9 -11.59 -0.47 -3.92
N ASN A 10 -12.43 0.56 -3.71
CA ASN A 10 -13.07 1.25 -4.80
C ASN A 10 -12.09 2.02 -5.70
N ARG A 11 -10.96 2.45 -5.16
CA ARG A 11 -9.86 3.04 -5.94
C ARG A 11 -9.08 1.96 -6.68
N LEU A 12 -8.72 0.85 -6.04
CA LEU A 12 -8.04 -0.26 -6.68
C LEU A 12 -8.84 -0.89 -7.83
N ARG A 13 -10.18 -0.90 -7.73
CA ARG A 13 -11.06 -1.34 -8.83
C ARG A 13 -10.99 -0.45 -10.09
N GLN A 14 -10.35 0.71 -10.01
CA GLN A 14 -10.16 1.61 -11.15
C GLN A 14 -8.81 1.39 -11.85
N THR A 15 -7.94 0.54 -11.30
CA THR A 15 -6.68 0.16 -11.94
C THR A 15 -6.94 -0.78 -13.10
N SER A 16 -6.09 -0.70 -14.11
CA SER A 16 -6.16 -1.57 -15.30
C SER A 16 -5.25 -2.78 -15.20
N GLY A 17 -4.28 -2.73 -14.29
CA GLY A 17 -3.21 -3.71 -14.17
C GLY A 17 -3.47 -4.83 -13.16
N ILE A 18 -4.57 -4.77 -12.38
CA ILE A 18 -4.91 -5.75 -11.35
C ILE A 18 -5.96 -6.72 -11.88
N ASP A 19 -5.67 -8.03 -11.84
CA ASP A 19 -6.61 -9.09 -12.24
C ASP A 19 -7.61 -9.39 -11.10
N GLU A 20 -7.11 -9.52 -9.85
CA GLU A 20 -7.93 -9.83 -8.67
C GLU A 20 -7.48 -9.05 -7.45
N ILE A 21 -8.41 -8.76 -6.54
CA ILE A 21 -8.14 -8.10 -5.27
C ILE A 21 -8.47 -9.06 -4.12
N SER A 22 -7.44 -9.36 -3.31
CA SER A 22 -7.55 -10.12 -2.09
C SER A 22 -7.31 -9.25 -0.87
N VAL A 23 -8.07 -9.46 0.19
CA VAL A 23 -7.83 -8.83 1.50
C VAL A 23 -7.22 -9.87 2.44
N ALA A 24 -5.92 -9.77 2.68
CA ALA A 24 -5.19 -10.65 3.60
C ALA A 24 -5.26 -10.08 5.03
N LYS A 25 -6.14 -10.65 5.86
CA LYS A 25 -6.35 -10.25 7.25
C LYS A 25 -5.87 -11.29 8.26
N SER A 26 -5.69 -10.86 9.50
CA SER A 26 -5.41 -11.74 10.63
C SER A 26 -6.57 -12.69 10.96
N ILE A 27 -6.24 -13.85 11.54
CA ILE A 27 -7.22 -14.81 12.05
C ILE A 27 -7.93 -14.35 13.31
N LEU A 28 -7.48 -13.27 13.96
CA LEU A 28 -8.05 -12.79 15.23
C LEU A 28 -9.53 -12.43 15.04
N LYS A 29 -10.34 -12.81 16.05
CA LYS A 29 -11.79 -12.65 16.01
C LYS A 29 -12.24 -11.18 15.90
N GLU A 30 -11.48 -10.26 16.46
CA GLU A 30 -11.75 -8.82 16.34
C GLU A 30 -11.71 -8.31 14.90
N ASN A 31 -10.99 -9.04 13.99
CA ASN A 31 -10.91 -8.75 12.58
C ASN A 31 -12.02 -9.44 11.74
N ASP A 32 -13.01 -10.11 12.35
CA ASP A 32 -14.13 -10.73 11.64
C ASP A 32 -15.04 -9.67 10.95
N VAL A 33 -15.00 -8.44 11.43
CA VAL A 33 -15.66 -7.30 10.77
C VAL A 33 -15.13 -7.08 9.35
N ILE A 34 -13.82 -7.29 9.10
CA ILE A 34 -13.19 -7.19 7.78
C ILE A 34 -13.69 -8.33 6.88
N GLU A 35 -13.78 -9.55 7.41
CA GLU A 35 -14.31 -10.69 6.65
C GLU A 35 -15.76 -10.46 6.21
N ASN A 36 -16.60 -9.95 7.11
CA ASN A 36 -17.99 -9.62 6.79
C ASN A 36 -18.07 -8.52 5.73
N PHE A 37 -17.21 -7.53 5.80
CA PHE A 37 -17.07 -6.51 4.76
C PHE A 37 -16.68 -7.15 3.41
N CYS A 38 -15.66 -8.00 3.36
CA CYS A 38 -15.24 -8.68 2.14
C CYS A 38 -16.38 -9.51 1.52
N LYS A 39 -17.13 -10.26 2.34
CA LYS A 39 -18.33 -10.99 1.89
C LYS A 39 -19.37 -10.06 1.26
N SER A 40 -19.64 -8.91 1.88
CA SER A 40 -20.60 -7.93 1.35
C SER A 40 -20.16 -7.27 0.03
N GLU A 41 -18.85 -7.10 -0.16
CA GLU A 41 -18.25 -6.51 -1.35
C GLU A 41 -17.83 -7.54 -2.41
N LYS A 42 -18.08 -8.85 -2.15
CA LYS A 42 -17.69 -9.99 -3.02
C LYS A 42 -16.18 -10.03 -3.29
N LEU A 43 -15.39 -9.77 -2.25
CA LEU A 43 -13.93 -9.85 -2.28
C LEU A 43 -13.47 -11.16 -1.67
N PHE A 44 -12.37 -11.69 -2.20
CA PHE A 44 -11.66 -12.76 -1.53
C PHE A 44 -11.03 -12.24 -0.23
N CYS A 45 -11.11 -13.04 0.83
CA CYS A 45 -10.58 -12.69 2.13
C CYS A 45 -9.73 -13.84 2.66
N TYR A 46 -8.42 -13.65 2.65
CA TYR A 46 -7.48 -14.60 3.24
C TYR A 46 -7.33 -14.35 4.74
N ARG A 47 -7.29 -15.42 5.54
CA ARG A 47 -7.12 -15.36 7.00
C ARG A 47 -5.82 -16.05 7.39
N GLY A 48 -4.82 -15.27 7.84
CA GLY A 48 -3.51 -15.79 8.22
C GLY A 48 -3.02 -15.26 9.56
N SER A 49 -1.72 -15.41 9.82
CA SER A 49 -1.09 -14.94 11.04
C SER A 49 -1.27 -13.43 11.25
N GLU A 50 -1.43 -12.98 12.49
CA GLU A 50 -1.37 -11.56 12.84
C GLU A 50 0.04 -11.01 12.70
N GLU A 51 1.01 -11.72 13.24
CA GLU A 51 2.39 -11.25 13.37
C GLU A 51 3.23 -11.55 12.10
N ASP A 52 2.96 -12.67 11.42
CA ASP A 52 3.68 -13.08 10.22
C ASP A 52 2.94 -12.61 8.96
N VAL A 53 3.13 -11.34 8.62
CA VAL A 53 2.54 -10.71 7.44
C VAL A 53 3.15 -11.28 6.15
N LEU A 54 4.43 -11.64 6.17
CA LEU A 54 5.13 -12.25 5.03
C LEU A 54 4.45 -13.56 4.61
N THR A 55 4.28 -14.51 5.53
CA THR A 55 3.56 -15.77 5.26
C THR A 55 2.11 -15.50 4.86
N ARG A 56 1.41 -14.64 5.58
CA ARG A 56 0.02 -14.31 5.26
C ARG A 56 -0.15 -13.76 3.84
N THR A 57 0.79 -12.94 3.39
CA THR A 57 0.79 -12.39 2.02
C THR A 57 1.06 -13.48 1.01
N LEU A 58 2.09 -14.31 1.23
CA LEU A 58 2.44 -15.44 0.35
C LEU A 58 1.25 -16.39 0.17
N GLU A 59 0.69 -16.89 1.27
CA GLU A 59 -0.43 -17.83 1.26
C GLU A 59 -1.69 -17.23 0.59
N SER A 60 -1.92 -15.91 0.74
CA SER A 60 -3.01 -15.23 0.05
C SER A 60 -2.82 -15.21 -1.46
N LEU A 61 -1.59 -15.03 -1.94
CA LEU A 61 -1.26 -15.04 -3.38
C LEU A 61 -1.28 -16.46 -3.95
N GLU A 62 -0.77 -17.45 -3.22
CA GLU A 62 -0.83 -18.88 -3.60
C GLU A 62 -2.28 -19.38 -3.76
N ALA A 63 -3.19 -18.89 -2.91
CA ALA A 63 -4.61 -19.23 -3.01
C ALA A 63 -5.29 -18.73 -4.30
N HIS A 64 -4.62 -17.84 -5.04
CA HIS A 64 -5.06 -17.30 -6.34
C HIS A 64 -4.20 -17.82 -7.51
N ASP A 65 -3.28 -18.77 -7.30
CA ASP A 65 -2.30 -19.21 -8.29
C ASP A 65 -1.57 -18.01 -8.96
N ALA A 66 -1.26 -16.97 -8.15
CA ALA A 66 -0.68 -15.74 -8.66
C ALA A 66 0.82 -15.90 -8.95
N ASP A 67 1.28 -15.38 -10.09
CA ASP A 67 2.71 -15.30 -10.44
C ASP A 67 3.34 -14.02 -9.89
N VAL A 68 2.53 -12.98 -9.72
CA VAL A 68 2.95 -11.62 -9.32
C VAL A 68 2.05 -11.12 -8.22
N GLY A 69 2.67 -10.64 -7.15
CA GLY A 69 1.98 -9.95 -6.06
C GLY A 69 2.03 -8.43 -6.23
N VAL A 70 0.91 -7.78 -5.89
CA VAL A 70 0.83 -6.33 -5.71
C VAL A 70 0.36 -6.05 -4.29
N ILE A 71 1.18 -5.36 -3.50
CA ILE A 71 0.79 -4.93 -2.15
C ILE A 71 0.41 -3.45 -2.18
N VAL A 72 -0.77 -3.17 -1.64
CA VAL A 72 -1.20 -1.85 -1.21
C VAL A 72 -1.73 -1.99 0.22
N TYR A 73 -1.22 -1.17 1.12
CA TYR A 73 -1.55 -1.28 2.54
C TYR A 73 -2.96 -0.77 2.85
N GLY A 74 -3.64 -1.44 3.78
CA GLY A 74 -5.04 -1.18 4.12
C GLY A 74 -5.32 0.19 4.73
N ASP A 75 -4.30 0.87 5.20
CA ASP A 75 -4.31 2.22 5.75
C ASP A 75 -4.11 3.34 4.71
N ASN A 76 -4.07 3.01 3.40
CA ASN A 76 -3.88 3.93 2.29
C ASN A 76 -5.18 4.21 1.48
N PRO A 77 -6.24 4.77 2.09
CA PRO A 77 -7.55 4.92 1.44
C PRO A 77 -7.56 5.89 0.26
N LEU A 78 -6.51 6.69 0.09
CA LEU A 78 -6.34 7.69 -0.96
C LEU A 78 -5.35 7.27 -2.05
N VAL A 79 -4.82 6.02 -2.03
CA VAL A 79 -3.87 5.55 -3.06
C VAL A 79 -4.39 5.88 -4.45
N ASP A 80 -3.53 6.42 -5.31
CA ASP A 80 -3.95 6.77 -6.67
C ASP A 80 -3.87 5.56 -7.61
N PRO A 81 -4.98 5.19 -8.27
CA PRO A 81 -4.97 4.10 -9.26
C PRO A 81 -3.94 4.28 -10.37
N VAL A 82 -3.63 5.52 -10.77
CA VAL A 82 -2.59 5.79 -11.78
C VAL A 82 -1.21 5.45 -11.25
N VAL A 83 -0.92 5.78 -9.99
CA VAL A 83 0.36 5.41 -9.35
C VAL A 83 0.47 3.89 -9.25
N VAL A 84 -0.61 3.19 -8.94
CA VAL A 84 -0.64 1.72 -8.91
C VAL A 84 -0.34 1.15 -10.29
N ASP A 85 -1.03 1.63 -11.33
CA ASP A 85 -0.82 1.17 -12.71
C ASP A 85 0.60 1.49 -13.21
N GLU A 86 1.18 2.65 -12.87
CA GLU A 86 2.56 3.01 -13.23
C GLU A 86 3.58 1.98 -12.69
N VAL A 87 3.45 1.54 -11.44
CA VAL A 87 4.35 0.54 -10.83
C VAL A 87 4.16 -0.82 -11.50
N ILE A 88 2.90 -1.23 -11.71
CA ILE A 88 2.57 -2.50 -12.38
C ILE A 88 3.07 -2.51 -13.82
N ASP A 89 2.84 -1.45 -14.59
CA ASP A 89 3.23 -1.39 -16.01
C ASP A 89 4.74 -1.34 -16.16
N PHE A 90 5.45 -0.66 -15.27
CA PHE A 90 6.92 -0.74 -15.23
C PHE A 90 7.38 -2.17 -14.99
N TYR A 91 6.82 -2.86 -13.98
CA TYR A 91 7.17 -4.25 -13.69
C TYR A 91 6.86 -5.20 -14.85
N LYS A 92 5.74 -5.00 -15.57
CA LYS A 92 5.36 -5.85 -16.72
C LYS A 92 6.40 -5.86 -17.85
N VAL A 93 7.10 -4.77 -18.07
CA VAL A 93 8.11 -4.63 -19.12
C VAL A 93 9.55 -4.83 -18.63
N ASN A 94 9.77 -4.89 -17.31
CA ASN A 94 11.07 -5.06 -16.66
C ASN A 94 11.02 -6.26 -15.68
N ARG A 95 10.77 -7.45 -16.22
CA ARG A 95 10.58 -8.70 -15.45
C ARG A 95 11.85 -9.24 -14.81
N GLU A 96 13.00 -8.65 -15.07
CA GLU A 96 14.29 -8.94 -14.45
C GLU A 96 14.38 -8.50 -12.98
N TYR A 97 13.48 -7.61 -12.54
CA TYR A 97 13.41 -7.21 -11.15
C TYR A 97 12.59 -8.19 -10.32
N ASP A 98 13.09 -8.54 -9.14
CA ASP A 98 12.35 -9.33 -8.15
C ASP A 98 11.31 -8.51 -7.43
N TRP A 99 11.58 -7.20 -7.29
CA TRP A 99 10.71 -6.24 -6.61
C TRP A 99 10.82 -4.86 -7.27
N VAL A 100 9.67 -4.24 -7.49
CA VAL A 100 9.52 -2.86 -7.95
C VAL A 100 8.54 -2.16 -7.03
N GLY A 101 8.90 -0.99 -6.53
CA GLY A 101 8.00 -0.19 -5.71
C GLY A 101 8.37 1.29 -5.75
N ASN A 102 7.74 2.08 -4.92
CA ASN A 102 7.92 3.54 -4.91
C ASN A 102 8.28 4.11 -3.53
N ASP A 103 8.80 3.26 -2.63
CA ASP A 103 9.10 3.68 -1.26
C ASP A 103 10.49 3.25 -0.71
N LEU A 104 11.38 2.68 -1.55
CA LEU A 104 12.81 2.56 -1.20
C LEU A 104 13.41 3.95 -1.00
N LEU A 105 13.13 4.85 -1.94
CA LEU A 105 13.39 6.28 -1.82
C LEU A 105 12.04 7.01 -1.78
N THR A 106 11.70 7.61 -0.64
CA THR A 106 10.43 8.30 -0.45
C THR A 106 10.40 9.60 -1.25
N THR A 107 9.62 9.63 -2.31
CA THR A 107 9.41 10.80 -3.17
C THR A 107 7.93 11.15 -3.30
N PHE A 108 7.06 10.13 -3.27
CA PHE A 108 5.61 10.32 -3.19
C PHE A 108 5.17 10.74 -1.77
N PRO A 109 3.96 11.33 -1.63
CA PRO A 109 3.29 11.41 -0.33
C PRO A 109 3.16 10.01 0.30
N ALA A 110 3.39 9.91 1.61
CA ALA A 110 3.06 8.67 2.32
C ALA A 110 1.55 8.38 2.20
N GLY A 111 1.19 7.12 1.97
CA GLY A 111 -0.16 6.70 1.60
C GLY A 111 -0.33 6.41 0.11
N MET A 112 0.77 6.53 -0.67
CA MET A 112 0.84 6.18 -2.10
C MET A 112 1.76 4.98 -2.36
N GLU A 113 2.14 4.25 -1.33
CA GLU A 113 3.04 3.11 -1.44
C GLU A 113 2.40 1.96 -2.22
N VAL A 114 3.14 1.47 -3.20
CA VAL A 114 2.80 0.31 -4.04
C VAL A 114 4.03 -0.55 -4.21
N GLU A 115 3.88 -1.84 -4.04
CA GLU A 115 4.95 -2.82 -4.21
C GLU A 115 4.49 -3.91 -5.18
N VAL A 116 5.29 -4.22 -6.19
CA VAL A 116 5.05 -5.27 -7.17
C VAL A 116 6.25 -6.22 -7.17
N PHE A 117 6.01 -7.52 -7.06
CA PHE A 117 7.09 -8.51 -6.92
C PHE A 117 6.67 -9.86 -7.48
N ASN A 118 7.63 -10.68 -7.88
CA ASN A 118 7.34 -12.05 -8.25
C ASN A 118 7.16 -12.92 -7.00
N ILE A 119 6.26 -13.90 -7.08
CA ILE A 119 5.95 -14.77 -5.94
C ILE A 119 7.15 -15.65 -5.55
N GLY A 120 8.02 -15.99 -6.49
CA GLY A 120 9.23 -16.78 -6.23
C GLY A 120 10.20 -16.05 -5.30
N ALA A 121 10.37 -14.73 -5.46
CA ALA A 121 11.17 -13.92 -4.55
C ALA A 121 10.55 -13.84 -3.15
N LEU A 122 9.22 -13.74 -3.07
CA LEU A 122 8.52 -13.74 -1.78
C LEU A 122 8.64 -15.10 -1.08
N LEU A 123 8.54 -16.21 -1.82
CA LEU A 123 8.71 -17.57 -1.31
C LEU A 123 10.15 -17.79 -0.80
N ASP A 124 11.16 -17.37 -1.59
CA ASP A 124 12.58 -17.46 -1.17
C ASP A 124 12.82 -16.62 0.10
N SER A 125 12.28 -15.41 0.14
CA SER A 125 12.31 -14.54 1.32
C SER A 125 11.66 -15.22 2.55
N SER A 126 10.51 -15.85 2.40
CA SER A 126 9.81 -16.55 3.48
C SER A 126 10.61 -17.73 4.03
N ASN A 127 11.38 -18.42 3.17
CA ASN A 127 12.22 -19.54 3.56
C ASN A 127 13.53 -19.11 4.28
N ARG A 128 14.03 -17.91 3.99
CA ARG A 128 15.30 -17.40 4.55
C ARG A 128 15.11 -16.59 5.81
N GLU A 129 14.04 -15.80 5.87
CA GLU A 129 13.84 -14.85 6.98
C GLU A 129 13.21 -15.56 8.18
N THR A 130 13.85 -15.40 9.34
CA THR A 130 13.40 -15.98 10.61
C THR A 130 13.10 -14.92 11.69
N ASP A 131 13.50 -13.65 11.47
CA ASP A 131 13.25 -12.58 12.41
C ASP A 131 11.77 -12.13 12.34
N PRO A 132 10.98 -12.29 13.42
CA PRO A 132 9.58 -11.88 13.44
C PRO A 132 9.40 -10.39 13.12
N SER A 133 10.34 -9.53 13.54
CA SER A 133 10.25 -8.09 13.31
C SER A 133 10.39 -7.69 11.83
N ILE A 134 11.02 -8.52 11.03
CA ILE A 134 11.13 -8.37 9.56
C ILE A 134 9.92 -9.00 8.88
N ARG A 135 9.49 -10.18 9.35
CA ARG A 135 8.33 -10.91 8.80
C ARG A 135 7.02 -10.15 8.98
N GLU A 136 6.92 -9.27 9.98
CA GLU A 136 5.78 -8.35 10.20
C GLU A 136 5.57 -7.35 9.04
N HIS A 137 6.57 -7.16 8.16
CA HIS A 137 6.54 -6.12 7.12
C HIS A 137 6.48 -6.67 5.68
N GLY A 138 5.98 -7.89 5.48
CA GLY A 138 5.74 -8.49 4.16
C GLY A 138 7.02 -8.60 3.32
N THR A 139 7.35 -7.60 2.51
CA THR A 139 8.50 -7.63 1.59
C THR A 139 9.79 -7.06 2.17
N LEU A 140 9.86 -6.70 3.44
CA LEU A 140 11.02 -6.00 4.02
C LEU A 140 12.33 -6.78 3.85
N HIS A 141 12.32 -8.12 4.00
CA HIS A 141 13.50 -8.94 3.77
C HIS A 141 14.04 -8.80 2.33
N ILE A 142 13.16 -8.80 1.32
CA ILE A 142 13.57 -8.58 -0.07
C ILE A 142 14.26 -7.23 -0.20
N ARG A 143 13.65 -6.18 0.32
CA ARG A 143 14.10 -4.79 0.23
C ARG A 143 15.43 -4.54 0.94
N GLN A 144 15.70 -5.26 2.04
CA GLN A 144 16.95 -5.17 2.81
C GLN A 144 18.10 -5.99 2.22
N ASN A 145 17.86 -6.84 1.22
CA ASN A 145 18.87 -7.73 0.64
C ASN A 145 19.12 -7.46 -0.86
N PRO A 146 19.54 -6.23 -1.27
CA PRO A 146 19.73 -5.86 -2.68
C PRO A 146 20.86 -6.62 -3.38
N ASN A 147 21.71 -7.34 -2.63
CA ASN A 147 22.72 -8.25 -3.19
C ASN A 147 22.12 -9.61 -3.59
N THR A 148 20.94 -9.95 -3.10
CA THR A 148 20.25 -11.20 -3.37
C THR A 148 19.09 -11.00 -4.34
N TYR A 149 18.36 -9.90 -4.20
CA TYR A 149 17.20 -9.56 -4.98
C TYR A 149 17.43 -8.32 -5.84
N SER A 150 16.96 -8.36 -7.08
CA SER A 150 16.99 -7.20 -7.97
C SER A 150 15.83 -6.25 -7.67
N LEU A 151 16.15 -5.00 -7.31
CA LEU A 151 15.20 -4.02 -6.85
C LEU A 151 15.16 -2.80 -7.77
N TRP A 152 13.97 -2.21 -7.92
CA TRP A 152 13.82 -0.92 -8.57
C TRP A 152 12.88 0.00 -7.81
N ASN A 153 13.23 1.29 -7.74
CA ASN A 153 12.38 2.32 -7.13
C ASN A 153 11.86 3.29 -8.19
N ILE A 154 10.54 3.45 -8.22
CA ILE A 154 9.87 4.48 -9.02
C ILE A 154 9.78 5.75 -8.19
N GLU A 155 10.27 6.85 -8.77
CA GLU A 155 10.23 8.15 -8.12
C GLU A 155 9.07 9.01 -8.64
N ALA A 156 8.49 9.79 -7.74
CA ALA A 156 7.53 10.81 -8.12
C ALA A 156 8.22 11.96 -8.87
N GLU A 157 7.56 12.44 -9.91
CA GLU A 157 8.01 13.59 -10.69
C GLU A 157 7.05 14.78 -10.56
N GLY A 158 7.58 15.97 -10.85
CA GLY A 158 6.80 17.21 -10.91
C GLY A 158 6.02 17.48 -9.62
N VAL A 159 4.75 17.79 -9.74
CA VAL A 159 3.87 18.17 -8.61
C VAL A 159 3.63 17.01 -7.65
N ARG A 160 3.78 15.75 -8.08
CA ARG A 160 3.58 14.56 -7.25
C ARG A 160 4.73 14.32 -6.26
N ARG A 161 5.91 14.96 -6.47
CA ARG A 161 7.07 14.85 -5.56
C ARG A 161 6.84 15.64 -4.29
N ARG A 162 6.09 15.05 -3.36
CA ARG A 162 5.66 15.67 -2.10
C ARG A 162 5.87 14.73 -0.89
N PRO A 163 7.13 14.37 -0.59
CA PRO A 163 7.45 13.51 0.57
C PRO A 163 7.12 14.18 1.92
N ASP A 164 6.80 15.46 1.91
CA ASP A 164 6.35 16.26 3.06
C ASP A 164 4.89 15.97 3.46
N LEU A 165 4.08 15.41 2.55
CA LEU A 165 2.67 15.11 2.80
C LEU A 165 2.49 13.68 3.33
N HIS A 166 1.47 13.51 4.18
CA HIS A 166 1.06 12.19 4.66
C HIS A 166 -0.44 11.98 4.44
N LEU A 167 -0.77 11.00 3.62
CA LEU A 167 -2.12 10.67 3.16
C LEU A 167 -2.59 9.26 3.60
N GLY A 168 -1.70 8.50 4.25
CA GLY A 168 -2.05 7.25 4.96
C GLY A 168 -2.70 7.55 6.32
N VAL A 169 -3.25 6.54 6.97
CA VAL A 169 -3.98 6.67 8.24
C VAL A 169 -3.36 5.80 9.32
N ASP A 170 -2.43 6.35 10.09
CA ASP A 170 -1.84 5.69 11.28
C ASP A 170 -2.55 6.10 12.58
N VAL A 171 -3.05 7.34 12.65
CA VAL A 171 -3.64 7.93 13.86
C VAL A 171 -4.90 8.75 13.55
N GLY A 172 -5.57 9.24 14.60
CA GLY A 172 -6.81 10.03 14.46
C GLY A 172 -6.66 11.30 13.63
N GLU A 173 -5.54 11.99 13.76
CA GLU A 173 -5.22 13.22 13.01
C GLU A 173 -5.14 12.96 11.50
N ASP A 174 -4.59 11.80 11.09
CA ASP A 174 -4.55 11.40 9.68
C ASP A 174 -5.97 11.16 9.15
N LEU A 175 -6.78 10.45 9.94
CA LEU A 175 -8.17 10.17 9.57
C LEU A 175 -8.99 11.44 9.39
N GLU A 176 -8.72 12.49 10.21
CA GLU A 176 -9.35 13.80 10.02
C GLU A 176 -8.99 14.43 8.67
N VAL A 177 -7.68 14.44 8.32
CA VAL A 177 -7.21 14.99 7.03
C VAL A 177 -7.83 14.22 5.88
N VAL A 178 -7.78 12.88 5.91
CA VAL A 178 -8.36 12.02 4.88
C VAL A 178 -9.86 12.27 4.73
N ARG A 179 -10.61 12.40 5.84
CA ARG A 179 -12.05 12.73 5.80
C ARG A 179 -12.34 14.07 5.15
N MET A 180 -11.49 15.08 5.39
CA MET A 180 -11.65 16.39 4.76
C MET A 180 -11.42 16.32 3.25
N ILE A 181 -10.38 15.60 2.80
CA ILE A 181 -10.10 15.34 1.39
C ILE A 181 -11.29 14.62 0.75
N MET A 182 -11.71 13.49 1.32
CA MET A 182 -12.85 12.71 0.82
C MET A 182 -14.15 13.52 0.77
N LYS A 183 -14.39 14.40 1.75
CA LYS A 183 -15.56 15.29 1.75
C LYS A 183 -15.49 16.30 0.62
N HIS A 184 -14.31 16.86 0.32
CA HIS A 184 -14.14 17.81 -0.77
C HIS A 184 -14.46 17.17 -2.12
N PHE A 185 -14.01 15.93 -2.35
CA PHE A 185 -14.24 15.19 -3.59
C PHE A 185 -15.50 14.31 -3.59
N SER A 186 -16.43 14.55 -2.64
CA SER A 186 -17.61 13.68 -2.46
C SER A 186 -18.66 13.72 -3.61
N ASN A 187 -18.50 14.60 -4.58
CA ASN A 187 -19.43 14.81 -5.69
C ASN A 187 -19.37 13.72 -6.79
N GLY A 188 -18.72 12.58 -6.52
CA GLY A 188 -18.63 11.45 -7.45
C GLY A 188 -17.61 11.61 -8.58
N ALA A 189 -16.88 12.70 -8.62
CA ALA A 189 -15.78 12.88 -9.57
C ALA A 189 -14.61 11.95 -9.20
N VAL A 190 -14.02 11.31 -10.21
CA VAL A 190 -12.72 10.64 -10.07
C VAL A 190 -11.68 11.72 -9.83
N PHE A 191 -10.94 11.63 -8.74
CA PHE A 191 -9.85 12.55 -8.41
C PHE A 191 -8.52 11.78 -8.35
N ARG A 192 -7.44 12.48 -8.68
CA ARG A 192 -6.06 11.98 -8.76
C ARG A 192 -5.20 12.55 -7.64
N LEU A 193 -3.98 12.07 -7.53
CA LEU A 193 -3.02 12.57 -6.56
C LEU A 193 -2.76 14.08 -6.75
N GLU A 194 -2.66 14.54 -7.99
CA GLU A 194 -2.47 15.95 -8.33
C GLU A 194 -3.62 16.83 -7.81
N ASP A 195 -4.86 16.35 -7.91
CA ASP A 195 -6.05 17.07 -7.40
C ASP A 195 -6.00 17.19 -5.88
N ILE A 196 -5.54 16.13 -5.19
CA ILE A 196 -5.35 16.14 -3.73
C ILE A 196 -4.28 17.17 -3.35
N ILE A 197 -3.15 17.17 -4.05
CA ILE A 197 -2.03 18.09 -3.79
C ILE A 197 -2.50 19.53 -4.01
N GLU A 198 -3.16 19.81 -5.13
CA GLU A 198 -3.70 21.13 -5.41
C GLU A 198 -4.69 21.61 -4.32
N TYR A 199 -5.57 20.71 -3.86
CA TYR A 199 -6.49 21.01 -2.76
C TYR A 199 -5.74 21.34 -1.45
N LEU A 200 -4.71 20.57 -1.11
CA LEU A 200 -3.91 20.79 0.09
C LEU A 200 -3.07 22.07 0.01
N ASP A 201 -2.51 22.39 -1.16
CA ASP A 201 -1.75 23.62 -1.38
C ASP A 201 -2.63 24.87 -1.24
N ARG A 202 -3.90 24.78 -1.64
CA ARG A 202 -4.91 25.85 -1.40
C ARG A 202 -5.41 25.89 0.05
N ASN A 203 -5.15 24.84 0.84
CA ASN A 203 -5.60 24.70 2.23
C ASN A 203 -4.44 24.29 3.16
N PRO A 204 -3.37 25.11 3.28
CA PRO A 204 -2.12 24.69 3.93
C PRO A 204 -2.27 24.34 5.42
N GLN A 205 -3.37 24.72 6.06
CA GLN A 205 -3.70 24.35 7.44
C GLN A 205 -4.07 22.86 7.60
N LEU A 206 -4.47 22.18 6.51
CA LEU A 206 -4.88 20.76 6.58
C LEU A 206 -3.69 19.83 6.81
N PRO A 207 -2.60 19.86 5.99
CA PRO A 207 -1.46 18.99 6.21
C PRO A 207 -0.69 19.32 7.50
N LEU A 208 -0.87 20.50 8.11
CA LEU A 208 -0.27 20.83 9.41
C LEU A 208 -0.87 20.00 10.55
N ARG A 209 -2.09 19.46 10.40
CA ARG A 209 -2.77 18.69 11.44
C ARG A 209 -2.05 17.40 11.79
N ASN A 210 -1.44 16.75 10.78
CA ASN A 210 -0.77 15.44 10.95
C ASN A 210 0.74 15.48 10.66
N ARG A 211 1.30 16.66 10.37
CA ARG A 211 2.72 16.82 10.01
C ARG A 211 3.68 16.36 11.12
N ASN A 212 3.33 16.64 12.38
CA ASN A 212 4.19 16.38 13.53
C ASN A 212 3.91 15.05 14.24
N VAL A 213 3.10 14.18 13.64
CA VAL A 213 2.82 12.84 14.20
C VAL A 213 4.09 11.99 14.13
N HIS A 214 4.45 11.36 15.26
CA HIS A 214 5.55 10.42 15.32
C HIS A 214 5.17 9.12 14.60
N ARG A 215 5.97 8.69 13.63
CA ARG A 215 5.70 7.53 12.76
C ARG A 215 6.66 6.38 13.04
N ARG A 216 6.14 5.22 13.42
CA ARG A 216 6.95 4.03 13.73
C ARG A 216 7.69 3.49 12.50
N TRP A 217 7.06 3.53 11.33
CA TRP A 217 7.63 3.02 10.08
C TRP A 217 8.86 3.79 9.58
N ARG A 218 9.07 5.06 10.00
CA ARG A 218 10.25 5.85 9.60
C ARG A 218 11.57 5.18 9.94
N LYS A 219 11.64 4.41 11.04
CA LYS A 219 12.86 3.70 11.44
C LYS A 219 13.27 2.62 10.43
N TYR A 220 12.32 2.02 9.72
CA TYR A 220 12.59 0.98 8.73
C TYR A 220 13.03 1.55 7.37
N ARG A 221 12.61 2.77 7.02
CA ARG A 221 13.05 3.46 5.80
C ARG A 221 14.44 4.09 5.92
N GLN A 222 14.89 4.43 7.13
CA GLN A 222 16.23 4.99 7.37
C GLN A 222 17.35 3.94 7.36
N SER A 223 17.01 2.67 7.35
CA SER A 223 17.98 1.54 7.37
C SER A 223 18.20 0.89 6.00
N LEU A 224 17.60 1.43 4.92
CA LEU A 224 17.81 0.96 3.54
C LEU A 224 18.89 1.74 2.83
#